data_bf49a8b205815a86c5bce33732cbc000
#
_entry.id   bf49a8b205815a86c5bce33732cbc000
#
_cell.length_a   1.000
_cell.length_b   1.000
_cell.length_c   1.000
_cell.angle_alpha   90.00
_cell.angle_beta   90.00
_cell.angle_gamma   90.00
#
_symmetry.space_group_name_H-M   'P 1'
#
loop_
_entity.id
_entity.type
_entity.pdbx_description
1 polymer ?
#
loop_
_entity_poly.entity_id
_entity_poly.type
_entity_poly.pdbx_seq_one_letter_code
_entity_poly.pdbx_strand_id
1 'polypeptide(L)'
;MSGALIQLVSKAVQDVYQTSDEGHSFFRMKFTRHTNFSQAPKFIKTISSADSSITIPVLGDVINGIWFEATSRTANIASNLFYNSTIDLFIGGQKVDSQHYDYYSDIWTNYMADTYNKSQELNNKTSTSNRTFVPLHFFFCDHKAFLPLIALQSHQVEIRINFDEANIATIQEVDKQAKVYGNYIYLDSEERESLTKRSIDFIITQTQKIENELTTVIDNTQGGGYNVIDISSFNHPVKSLFWGFGASSDDFANDRFTFLNADIQINGTPLLENMTPLYFHTVQNYYKSTYGHTEFIPETEVLLYTRYFAYHFCMNASEYNPSGSCNFSRLDNAKLVLRGVEKGNLRPGNQPISVYAVNYNVLRIKDGLAGILFGN
;
A
#
# COMPACT_ATOMS: atom_id res chain seq x y z
N MET A 1 -39.68 42.24 1.97
CA MET A 1 -38.22 42.05 2.04
C MET A 1 -37.55 43.37 1.74
N SER A 2 -36.54 43.77 2.52
CA SER A 2 -35.89 45.06 2.29
C SER A 2 -35.04 44.95 1.01
N GLY A 3 -34.99 46.06 0.21
CA GLY A 3 -34.21 46.06 -1.04
C GLY A 3 -32.72 45.71 -0.88
N ALA A 4 -32.18 45.96 0.32
CA ALA A 4 -30.81 45.57 0.66
C ALA A 4 -30.57 44.04 0.65
N LEU A 5 -31.54 43.24 1.04
CA LEU A 5 -31.46 41.78 1.02
C LEU A 5 -31.48 41.22 -0.41
N ILE A 6 -32.19 41.92 -1.33
CA ILE A 6 -32.21 41.53 -2.76
C ILE A 6 -30.88 41.86 -3.41
N GLN A 7 -30.24 42.94 -3.01
CA GLN A 7 -28.91 43.31 -3.53
C GLN A 7 -27.82 42.32 -3.15
N LEU A 8 -27.92 41.67 -1.98
CA LEU A 8 -26.98 40.61 -1.55
C LEU A 8 -27.04 39.37 -2.42
N VAL A 9 -28.16 39.14 -3.11
CA VAL A 9 -28.35 37.96 -3.99
C VAL A 9 -28.09 38.31 -5.47
N SER A 10 -27.96 39.62 -5.78
CA SER A 10 -27.71 40.03 -7.17
C SER A 10 -26.28 39.67 -7.62
N LYS A 11 -26.19 39.15 -8.84
CA LYS A 11 -24.89 38.77 -9.44
C LYS A 11 -24.23 40.01 -10.04
N ALA A 12 -22.99 40.27 -9.64
CA ALA A 12 -22.09 41.24 -10.32
C ALA A 12 -21.31 40.57 -11.46
N VAL A 13 -20.64 41.37 -12.27
CA VAL A 13 -19.85 40.86 -13.41
C VAL A 13 -18.74 39.89 -12.97
N GLN A 14 -18.19 40.08 -11.78
CA GLN A 14 -17.18 39.19 -11.21
C GLN A 14 -17.74 37.85 -10.72
N ASP A 15 -19.01 37.84 -10.33
CA ASP A 15 -19.65 36.62 -9.79
C ASP A 15 -19.95 35.59 -10.87
N VAL A 16 -19.93 35.98 -12.15
CA VAL A 16 -20.14 35.08 -13.30
C VAL A 16 -19.13 33.93 -13.32
N TYR A 17 -17.92 34.15 -12.79
CA TYR A 17 -16.89 33.10 -12.71
C TYR A 17 -17.11 32.12 -11.55
N GLN A 18 -17.91 32.46 -10.57
CA GLN A 18 -18.16 31.66 -9.37
C GLN A 18 -19.58 31.09 -9.34
N THR A 19 -20.54 31.81 -9.92
CA THR A 19 -21.96 31.42 -9.90
C THR A 19 -22.45 31.12 -11.31
N SER A 20 -23.15 30.01 -11.49
CA SER A 20 -23.82 29.62 -12.74
C SER A 20 -25.30 29.45 -12.49
N ASP A 21 -26.14 29.81 -13.50
CA ASP A 21 -27.56 29.56 -13.44
C ASP A 21 -27.89 28.06 -13.52
N GLU A 22 -26.99 27.28 -14.12
CA GLU A 22 -27.07 25.81 -14.18
C GLU A 22 -26.29 25.11 -13.04
N GLY A 23 -25.76 25.87 -12.08
CA GLY A 23 -24.96 25.38 -10.99
C GLY A 23 -25.71 24.50 -9.99
N HIS A 24 -24.94 23.87 -9.13
CA HIS A 24 -25.50 23.13 -8.00
C HIS A 24 -26.03 24.08 -6.93
N SER A 25 -27.26 23.87 -6.50
CA SER A 25 -27.77 24.50 -5.30
C SER A 25 -27.26 23.78 -4.07
N PHE A 26 -26.63 24.50 -3.14
CA PHE A 26 -26.25 23.96 -1.83
C PHE A 26 -27.46 23.59 -0.95
N PHE A 27 -28.65 24.04 -1.30
CA PHE A 27 -29.90 23.82 -0.58
C PHE A 27 -30.76 22.70 -1.21
N ARG A 28 -30.25 22.02 -2.23
CA ARG A 28 -30.84 20.84 -2.85
C ARG A 28 -29.95 19.64 -2.67
N MET A 29 -30.42 18.65 -1.95
CA MET A 29 -29.76 17.35 -1.92
C MET A 29 -29.88 16.66 -3.28
N LYS A 30 -28.77 16.28 -3.87
CA LYS A 30 -28.74 15.38 -5.03
C LYS A 30 -28.44 13.97 -4.55
N PHE A 31 -29.37 13.05 -4.82
CA PHE A 31 -29.17 11.63 -4.57
C PHE A 31 -28.71 10.96 -5.85
N THR A 32 -27.58 10.27 -5.78
CA THR A 32 -27.12 9.37 -6.86
C THR A 32 -27.74 8.01 -6.58
N ARG A 33 -28.51 7.51 -7.54
CA ARG A 33 -29.05 6.14 -7.47
C ARG A 33 -27.93 5.14 -7.75
N HIS A 34 -27.97 4.02 -7.05
CA HIS A 34 -27.07 2.90 -7.26
C HIS A 34 -27.86 1.62 -7.49
N THR A 35 -27.23 0.61 -8.07
CA THR A 35 -27.77 -0.74 -8.22
C THR A 35 -27.89 -1.41 -6.86
N ASN A 36 -28.81 -2.37 -6.76
CA ASN A 36 -29.02 -3.08 -5.50
C ASN A 36 -27.92 -4.13 -5.29
N PHE A 37 -27.35 -4.16 -4.10
CA PHE A 37 -26.38 -5.16 -3.70
C PHE A 37 -26.48 -5.45 -2.21
N SER A 38 -25.92 -6.58 -1.79
CA SER A 38 -25.70 -6.89 -0.38
C SER A 38 -24.28 -7.36 -0.16
N GLN A 39 -23.78 -7.22 1.08
CA GLN A 39 -22.45 -7.65 1.44
C GLN A 39 -22.47 -8.43 2.74
N ALA A 40 -21.58 -9.43 2.83
CA ALA A 40 -21.44 -10.21 4.05
C ALA A 40 -20.00 -10.72 4.20
N PRO A 41 -19.38 -10.55 5.36
CA PRO A 41 -18.11 -11.21 5.66
C PRO A 41 -18.33 -12.72 5.80
N LYS A 42 -17.41 -13.51 5.24
CA LYS A 42 -17.42 -14.96 5.32
C LYS A 42 -16.07 -15.49 5.80
N PHE A 43 -16.12 -16.47 6.67
CA PHE A 43 -14.95 -17.26 7.04
C PHE A 43 -14.49 -18.10 5.84
N ILE A 44 -13.20 -18.07 5.54
CA ILE A 44 -12.59 -18.82 4.44
C ILE A 44 -11.86 -20.05 4.99
N LYS A 45 -10.85 -19.84 5.83
CA LYS A 45 -10.00 -20.91 6.33
C LYS A 45 -9.29 -20.49 7.62
N THR A 46 -8.90 -21.48 8.41
CA THR A 46 -7.91 -21.29 9.50
C THR A 46 -6.54 -21.64 8.95
N ILE A 47 -5.55 -20.78 9.15
CA ILE A 47 -4.16 -21.04 8.78
C ILE A 47 -3.56 -21.97 9.82
N SER A 48 -2.98 -23.07 9.36
CA SER A 48 -2.14 -23.97 10.15
C SER A 48 -0.73 -23.99 9.60
N SER A 49 0.24 -24.41 10.40
CA SER A 49 1.66 -24.47 10.00
C SER A 49 1.96 -25.28 8.73
N ALA A 50 1.06 -26.20 8.37
CA ALA A 50 1.20 -27.02 7.17
C ALA A 50 0.62 -26.37 5.90
N ASP A 51 -0.19 -25.33 6.05
CA ASP A 51 -1.00 -24.76 4.98
C ASP A 51 -0.53 -23.34 4.64
N SER A 52 0.43 -23.22 3.74
CA SER A 52 0.86 -21.93 3.18
C SER A 52 -0.07 -21.42 2.07
N SER A 53 -1.06 -22.21 1.63
CA SER A 53 -1.96 -21.89 0.52
C SER A 53 -3.41 -21.83 0.94
N ILE A 54 -4.10 -20.76 0.52
CA ILE A 54 -5.48 -20.46 0.83
C ILE A 54 -6.22 -20.23 -0.49
N THR A 55 -7.06 -21.18 -0.87
CA THR A 55 -7.95 -20.99 -2.02
C THR A 55 -9.14 -20.14 -1.59
N ILE A 56 -9.46 -19.10 -2.32
CA ILE A 56 -10.62 -18.23 -2.08
C ILE A 56 -11.84 -18.89 -2.72
N PRO A 57 -12.82 -19.36 -1.93
CA PRO A 57 -14.01 -19.97 -2.46
C PRO A 57 -14.94 -18.91 -3.07
N VAL A 58 -15.70 -19.30 -4.09
CA VAL A 58 -16.73 -18.45 -4.70
C VAL A 58 -17.99 -18.51 -3.85
N LEU A 59 -18.04 -17.72 -2.77
CA LEU A 59 -19.19 -17.62 -1.87
C LEU A 59 -20.11 -16.45 -2.17
N GLY A 60 -19.71 -15.56 -3.10
CA GLY A 60 -20.46 -14.41 -3.57
C GLY A 60 -20.06 -14.08 -5.00
N ASP A 61 -20.64 -13.04 -5.59
CA ASP A 61 -20.38 -12.64 -6.96
C ASP A 61 -19.01 -11.95 -7.10
N VAL A 62 -18.70 -11.09 -6.14
CA VAL A 62 -17.40 -10.37 -6.08
C VAL A 62 -16.85 -10.35 -4.66
N ILE A 63 -15.56 -10.12 -4.53
CA ILE A 63 -14.88 -9.94 -3.25
C ILE A 63 -14.14 -8.58 -3.27
N ASN A 64 -14.20 -7.84 -2.16
CA ASN A 64 -13.58 -6.52 -2.04
C ASN A 64 -12.72 -6.32 -0.79
N GLY A 65 -12.43 -7.38 -0.07
CA GLY A 65 -11.57 -7.31 1.11
C GLY A 65 -11.25 -8.68 1.68
N ILE A 66 -10.01 -8.84 2.10
CA ILE A 66 -9.54 -10.06 2.79
C ILE A 66 -8.69 -9.62 3.96
N TRP A 67 -8.85 -10.30 5.10
CA TRP A 67 -8.04 -10.03 6.28
C TRP A 67 -7.80 -11.29 7.11
N PHE A 68 -6.75 -11.21 7.92
CA PHE A 68 -6.45 -12.21 8.93
C PHE A 68 -6.87 -11.71 10.31
N GLU A 69 -7.45 -12.60 11.09
CA GLU A 69 -7.71 -12.39 12.51
C GLU A 69 -7.02 -13.48 13.32
N ALA A 70 -6.17 -13.06 14.24
CA ALA A 70 -5.57 -13.96 15.21
C ALA A 70 -5.98 -13.55 16.62
N THR A 71 -6.31 -14.52 17.44
CA THR A 71 -6.60 -14.33 18.86
C THR A 71 -5.60 -15.13 19.66
N SER A 72 -4.83 -14.49 20.52
CA SER A 72 -3.89 -15.15 21.41
C SER A 72 -4.09 -14.73 22.85
N ARG A 73 -3.72 -15.61 23.75
CA ARG A 73 -3.61 -15.29 25.17
C ARG A 73 -2.29 -14.60 25.52
N THR A 74 -1.32 -14.65 24.64
CA THR A 74 -0.04 -13.94 24.75
C THR A 74 0.04 -12.83 23.73
N ALA A 75 0.52 -11.66 24.15
CA ALA A 75 0.63 -10.47 23.30
C ALA A 75 1.52 -10.69 22.05
N ASN A 76 1.25 -9.93 20.96
CA ASN A 76 2.08 -9.78 19.76
C ASN A 76 2.13 -10.94 18.75
N ILE A 77 1.00 -11.61 18.45
CA ILE A 77 1.02 -12.68 17.44
C ILE A 77 1.17 -12.17 16.01
N ALA A 78 0.58 -11.04 15.65
CA ALA A 78 0.61 -10.61 14.26
C ALA A 78 1.99 -10.19 13.80
N SER A 79 2.67 -9.40 14.60
CA SER A 79 4.03 -9.01 14.28
C SER A 79 4.96 -10.21 14.19
N ASN A 80 4.76 -11.20 15.07
CA ASN A 80 5.61 -12.38 15.09
C ASN A 80 5.23 -13.39 14.00
N LEU A 81 3.95 -13.50 13.64
CA LEU A 81 3.48 -14.48 12.66
C LEU A 81 3.85 -14.11 11.22
N PHE A 82 3.69 -12.85 10.87
CA PHE A 82 3.90 -12.37 9.50
C PHE A 82 5.23 -11.63 9.29
N TYR A 83 6.00 -11.43 10.36
CA TYR A 83 7.30 -10.78 10.27
C TYR A 83 8.17 -11.41 9.19
N ASN A 84 8.80 -10.57 8.36
CA ASN A 84 9.65 -10.98 7.24
C ASN A 84 8.97 -11.98 6.26
N SER A 85 7.64 -12.02 6.25
CA SER A 85 6.87 -12.92 5.39
C SER A 85 6.40 -12.21 4.12
N THR A 86 6.16 -12.99 3.08
CA THR A 86 5.52 -12.50 1.85
C THR A 86 4.17 -13.17 1.66
N ILE A 87 3.20 -12.41 1.20
CA ILE A 87 1.85 -12.86 0.90
C ILE A 87 1.60 -12.65 -0.59
N ASP A 88 1.58 -13.72 -1.34
CA ASP A 88 1.45 -13.73 -2.79
C ASP A 88 0.01 -14.00 -3.22
N LEU A 89 -0.48 -13.22 -4.17
CA LEU A 89 -1.76 -13.42 -4.84
C LEU A 89 -1.55 -14.16 -6.17
N PHE A 90 -2.25 -15.28 -6.33
CA PHE A 90 -2.27 -16.05 -7.57
C PHE A 90 -3.69 -16.07 -8.15
N ILE A 91 -3.80 -15.92 -9.46
CA ILE A 91 -5.03 -16.11 -10.20
C ILE A 91 -4.74 -17.06 -11.37
N GLY A 92 -5.40 -18.20 -11.41
CA GLY A 92 -5.17 -19.22 -12.43
C GLY A 92 -3.73 -19.74 -12.47
N GLY A 93 -3.03 -19.76 -11.33
CA GLY A 93 -1.64 -20.17 -11.21
C GLY A 93 -0.61 -19.11 -11.58
N GLN A 94 -1.03 -17.93 -12.10
CA GLN A 94 -0.15 -16.80 -12.35
C GLN A 94 -0.05 -15.90 -11.10
N LYS A 95 1.16 -15.57 -10.68
CA LYS A 95 1.37 -14.60 -9.60
C LYS A 95 1.02 -13.19 -10.09
N VAL A 96 0.06 -12.58 -9.41
CA VAL A 96 -0.45 -11.25 -9.75
C VAL A 96 0.23 -10.18 -8.95
N ASP A 97 0.39 -10.40 -7.64
CA ASP A 97 1.01 -9.43 -6.73
C ASP A 97 1.73 -10.16 -5.59
N SER A 98 2.69 -9.48 -4.98
CA SER A 98 3.46 -9.98 -3.86
C SER A 98 3.55 -8.91 -2.79
N GLN A 99 2.97 -9.18 -1.64
CA GLN A 99 2.95 -8.25 -0.52
C GLN A 99 3.99 -8.63 0.52
N HIS A 100 4.91 -7.71 0.78
CA HIS A 100 5.87 -7.85 1.85
C HIS A 100 5.28 -7.26 3.14
N TYR A 101 5.22 -8.06 4.18
CA TYR A 101 4.62 -7.63 5.44
C TYR A 101 5.29 -6.38 6.01
N ASP A 102 6.62 -6.27 5.93
CA ASP A 102 7.37 -5.12 6.41
C ASP A 102 6.96 -3.82 5.71
N TYR A 103 6.68 -3.88 4.38
CA TYR A 103 6.15 -2.73 3.65
C TYR A 103 4.80 -2.29 4.22
N TYR A 104 3.91 -3.24 4.47
CA TYR A 104 2.55 -2.92 4.92
C TYR A 104 2.50 -2.50 6.38
N SER A 105 3.26 -3.16 7.26
CA SER A 105 3.27 -2.84 8.68
C SER A 105 3.87 -1.48 8.98
N ASP A 106 4.87 -1.08 8.23
CA ASP A 106 5.67 0.09 8.57
C ASP A 106 5.42 1.26 7.62
N ILE A 107 5.43 1.02 6.30
CA ILE A 107 5.28 2.09 5.32
C ILE A 107 3.81 2.38 5.03
N TRP A 108 3.05 1.36 4.62
CA TRP A 108 1.66 1.56 4.25
C TRP A 108 0.82 2.09 5.40
N THR A 109 0.99 1.51 6.58
CA THR A 109 0.24 1.90 7.77
C THR A 109 0.49 3.36 8.17
N ASN A 110 1.70 3.86 7.98
CA ASN A 110 2.07 5.20 8.37
C ASN A 110 1.84 6.25 7.28
N TYR A 111 1.99 5.89 5.99
CA TYR A 111 1.95 6.84 4.88
C TYR A 111 0.72 6.70 3.99
N MET A 112 0.15 5.50 3.89
CA MET A 112 -0.91 5.20 2.93
C MET A 112 -2.27 4.95 3.58
N ALA A 113 -2.34 4.78 4.90
CA ALA A 113 -3.62 4.68 5.60
C ALA A 113 -4.39 6.00 5.48
N ASP A 114 -5.62 5.95 4.98
CA ASP A 114 -6.41 7.12 4.61
C ASP A 114 -6.94 7.93 5.81
N THR A 115 -6.84 7.39 7.02
CA THR A 115 -7.22 8.10 8.25
C THR A 115 -6.27 7.75 9.40
N TYR A 116 -6.11 8.71 10.32
CA TYR A 116 -5.37 8.49 11.56
C TYR A 116 -5.88 7.29 12.36
N ASN A 117 -7.20 7.10 12.42
CA ASN A 117 -7.79 5.97 13.14
C ASN A 117 -7.39 4.62 12.53
N LYS A 118 -7.40 4.49 11.20
CA LYS A 118 -6.94 3.27 10.54
C LYS A 118 -5.46 3.00 10.81
N SER A 119 -4.63 4.03 10.75
CA SER A 119 -3.22 3.91 11.11
C SER A 119 -3.04 3.46 12.56
N GLN A 120 -3.80 4.02 13.50
CA GLN A 120 -3.72 3.64 14.92
C GLN A 120 -4.18 2.19 15.16
N GLU A 121 -5.28 1.78 14.56
CA GLU A 121 -5.78 0.40 14.69
C GLU A 121 -4.77 -0.64 14.19
N LEU A 122 -4.07 -0.33 13.09
CA LEU A 122 -3.05 -1.21 12.53
C LEU A 122 -1.73 -1.16 13.31
N ASN A 123 -1.38 0.01 13.85
CA ASN A 123 -0.18 0.21 14.68
C ASN A 123 -0.37 -0.20 16.13
N ASN A 124 -1.57 -0.60 16.53
CA ASN A 124 -1.85 -0.96 17.93
C ASN A 124 -1.16 -2.28 18.30
N LYS A 125 0.16 -2.21 18.30
CA LYS A 125 1.09 -3.27 18.72
C LYS A 125 1.18 -3.35 20.26
N THR A 126 0.37 -2.54 20.97
CA THR A 126 0.43 -2.50 22.42
C THR A 126 -0.13 -3.77 23.05
N SER A 127 0.60 -4.24 24.00
CA SER A 127 0.51 -5.51 24.73
C SER A 127 -0.82 -5.80 25.44
N THR A 128 -1.85 -4.98 25.32
CA THR A 128 -3.12 -5.14 26.03
C THR A 128 -4.24 -5.74 25.19
N SER A 129 -4.10 -5.78 23.86
CA SER A 129 -5.09 -6.40 22.99
C SER A 129 -4.59 -7.75 22.51
N ASN A 130 -5.19 -8.82 23.04
CA ASN A 130 -4.94 -10.20 22.61
C ASN A 130 -5.50 -10.49 21.20
N ARG A 131 -5.73 -9.49 20.39
CA ARG A 131 -6.32 -9.60 19.06
C ARG A 131 -5.42 -8.97 18.03
N THR A 132 -5.30 -9.67 16.94
CA THR A 132 -4.55 -9.22 15.79
C THR A 132 -5.44 -9.14 14.57
N PHE A 133 -5.43 -8.02 13.92
CA PHE A 133 -6.10 -7.79 12.66
C PHE A 133 -5.04 -7.38 11.62
N VAL A 134 -4.96 -8.13 10.51
CA VAL A 134 -4.04 -7.85 9.40
C VAL A 134 -4.85 -7.80 8.11
N PRO A 135 -5.18 -6.60 7.62
CA PRO A 135 -5.83 -6.46 6.33
C PRO A 135 -4.82 -6.73 5.22
N LEU A 136 -5.29 -7.33 4.12
CA LEU A 136 -4.50 -7.46 2.90
C LEU A 136 -4.79 -6.26 1.98
N HIS A 137 -3.75 -5.79 1.28
CA HIS A 137 -3.83 -4.60 0.45
C HIS A 137 -3.66 -4.92 -1.04
N PHE A 138 -4.24 -6.04 -1.49
CA PHE A 138 -4.31 -6.33 -2.92
C PHE A 138 -5.20 -5.31 -3.63
N PHE A 139 -5.00 -5.15 -4.92
CA PHE A 139 -5.70 -4.15 -5.74
C PHE A 139 -7.22 -4.11 -5.53
N PHE A 140 -7.84 -5.25 -5.25
CA PHE A 140 -9.30 -5.34 -5.03
C PHE A 140 -9.72 -5.07 -3.58
N CYS A 141 -8.77 -4.89 -2.67
CA CYS A 141 -9.04 -4.53 -1.27
C CYS A 141 -9.07 -3.00 -1.06
N ASP A 142 -8.79 -2.22 -2.09
CA ASP A 142 -8.88 -0.77 -2.03
C ASP A 142 -10.33 -0.27 -2.12
N HIS A 143 -10.53 0.97 -1.71
CA HIS A 143 -11.86 1.58 -1.72
C HIS A 143 -12.44 1.63 -3.14
N LYS A 144 -13.65 1.12 -3.31
CA LYS A 144 -14.36 0.98 -4.61
C LYS A 144 -13.76 -0.03 -5.60
N ALA A 145 -12.72 -0.76 -5.21
CA ALA A 145 -12.18 -1.84 -6.00
C ALA A 145 -12.84 -3.17 -5.64
N PHE A 146 -12.80 -4.12 -6.55
CA PHE A 146 -13.34 -5.47 -6.36
C PHE A 146 -12.71 -6.46 -7.32
N LEU A 147 -12.79 -7.75 -6.97
CA LEU A 147 -12.44 -8.87 -7.85
C LEU A 147 -13.70 -9.68 -8.17
N PRO A 148 -14.13 -9.77 -9.44
CA PRO A 148 -15.33 -10.49 -9.82
C PRO A 148 -15.07 -12.00 -9.87
N LEU A 149 -15.36 -12.70 -8.77
CA LEU A 149 -15.19 -14.15 -8.68
C LEU A 149 -16.09 -14.90 -9.65
N ILE A 150 -17.29 -14.39 -9.93
CA ILE A 150 -18.23 -14.97 -10.87
C ILE A 150 -17.72 -14.99 -12.32
N ALA A 151 -16.81 -14.05 -12.65
CA ALA A 151 -16.20 -14.00 -13.98
C ALA A 151 -15.00 -14.94 -14.12
N LEU A 152 -14.52 -15.53 -13.02
CA LEU A 152 -13.34 -16.41 -12.95
C LEU A 152 -13.77 -17.90 -12.91
N GLN A 153 -14.52 -18.36 -13.89
CA GLN A 153 -15.08 -19.71 -13.86
C GLN A 153 -14.03 -20.82 -14.01
N SER A 154 -12.95 -20.55 -14.72
CA SER A 154 -11.89 -21.53 -15.00
C SER A 154 -10.61 -21.29 -14.20
N HIS A 155 -10.49 -20.17 -13.53
CA HIS A 155 -9.32 -19.80 -12.74
C HIS A 155 -9.67 -19.69 -11.26
N GLN A 156 -8.88 -20.34 -10.43
CA GLN A 156 -8.97 -20.22 -8.97
C GLN A 156 -8.13 -19.02 -8.51
N VAL A 157 -8.63 -18.34 -7.50
CA VAL A 157 -7.89 -17.30 -6.78
C VAL A 157 -7.28 -17.93 -5.53
N GLU A 158 -5.98 -17.77 -5.37
CA GLU A 158 -5.21 -18.40 -4.31
C GLU A 158 -4.29 -17.38 -3.67
N ILE A 159 -4.21 -17.40 -2.36
CA ILE A 159 -3.24 -16.64 -1.57
C ILE A 159 -2.22 -17.63 -1.03
N ARG A 160 -0.94 -17.37 -1.27
CA ARG A 160 0.17 -18.16 -0.73
C ARG A 160 0.97 -17.30 0.22
N ILE A 161 1.22 -17.83 1.40
CA ILE A 161 2.00 -17.18 2.43
C ILE A 161 3.35 -17.88 2.53
N ASN A 162 4.41 -17.14 2.30
CA ASN A 162 5.77 -17.61 2.50
C ASN A 162 6.23 -17.08 3.87
N PHE A 163 6.07 -17.89 4.88
CA PHE A 163 6.50 -17.58 6.23
C PHE A 163 8.02 -17.63 6.35
N ASP A 164 8.59 -16.78 7.19
CA ASP A 164 9.96 -16.95 7.65
C ASP A 164 10.08 -18.25 8.47
N GLU A 165 11.18 -18.98 8.30
CA GLU A 165 11.43 -20.24 9.01
C GLU A 165 11.35 -20.08 10.53
N ALA A 166 11.83 -18.95 11.07
CA ALA A 166 11.75 -18.63 12.48
C ALA A 166 10.30 -18.49 12.99
N ASN A 167 9.37 -18.09 12.12
CA ASN A 167 7.97 -17.89 12.46
C ASN A 167 7.16 -19.20 12.42
N ILE A 168 7.63 -20.20 11.67
CA ILE A 168 6.94 -21.50 11.55
C ILE A 168 6.77 -22.17 12.92
N ALA A 169 7.78 -22.10 13.78
CA ALA A 169 7.68 -22.62 15.16
C ALA A 169 6.58 -21.92 15.97
N THR A 170 6.35 -20.63 15.70
CA THR A 170 5.31 -19.83 16.36
C THR A 170 3.91 -20.24 15.92
N ILE A 171 3.74 -20.68 14.67
CA ILE A 171 2.45 -21.09 14.09
C ILE A 171 2.02 -22.47 14.62
N GLN A 172 2.94 -23.31 15.01
CA GLN A 172 2.66 -24.70 15.46
C GLN A 172 1.93 -24.76 16.81
N GLU A 173 1.94 -23.69 17.58
CA GLU A 173 1.19 -23.65 18.83
C GLU A 173 -0.31 -23.48 18.55
N VAL A 174 -1.13 -24.36 19.12
CA VAL A 174 -2.58 -24.43 18.89
C VAL A 174 -3.32 -23.13 19.21
N ASP A 175 -2.79 -22.32 20.11
CA ASP A 175 -3.36 -21.03 20.51
C ASP A 175 -2.99 -19.86 19.57
N LYS A 176 -2.19 -20.11 18.53
CA LYS A 176 -1.68 -19.09 17.60
C LYS A 176 -2.24 -19.23 16.18
N GLN A 177 -3.45 -19.72 16.05
CA GLN A 177 -4.11 -19.87 14.75
C GLN A 177 -4.67 -18.53 14.24
N ALA A 178 -4.39 -18.22 12.98
CA ALA A 178 -5.01 -17.11 12.29
C ALA A 178 -6.18 -17.59 11.44
N LYS A 179 -7.30 -16.88 11.51
CA LYS A 179 -8.48 -17.11 10.68
C LYS A 179 -8.51 -16.12 9.53
N VAL A 180 -8.84 -16.61 8.36
CA VAL A 180 -8.97 -15.79 7.14
C VAL A 180 -10.44 -15.54 6.88
N TYR A 181 -10.76 -14.27 6.66
CA TYR A 181 -12.09 -13.81 6.29
C TYR A 181 -12.04 -13.02 5.00
N GLY A 182 -13.12 -13.05 4.25
CA GLY A 182 -13.32 -12.24 3.06
C GLY A 182 -14.66 -11.53 3.09
N ASN A 183 -14.72 -10.30 2.60
CA ASN A 183 -15.96 -9.58 2.41
C ASN A 183 -16.51 -9.85 1.01
N TYR A 184 -17.62 -10.57 0.96
CA TYR A 184 -18.28 -10.96 -0.29
C TYR A 184 -19.47 -10.06 -0.55
N ILE A 185 -19.64 -9.72 -1.84
CA ILE A 185 -20.73 -8.89 -2.31
C ILE A 185 -21.59 -9.74 -3.27
N TYR A 186 -22.88 -9.60 -3.11
CA TYR A 186 -23.92 -10.23 -3.93
C TYR A 186 -24.57 -9.14 -4.78
N LEU A 187 -24.51 -9.30 -6.08
CA LEU A 187 -24.96 -8.31 -7.06
C LEU A 187 -26.34 -8.64 -7.62
N ASP A 188 -27.00 -7.66 -8.18
CA ASP A 188 -28.22 -7.84 -8.91
C ASP A 188 -27.98 -8.57 -10.26
N SER A 189 -29.03 -9.14 -10.81
CA SER A 189 -28.98 -9.98 -12.02
C SER A 189 -28.37 -9.29 -13.22
N GLU A 190 -28.68 -8.01 -13.42
CA GLU A 190 -28.13 -7.21 -14.54
C GLU A 190 -26.61 -6.99 -14.43
N GLU A 191 -26.13 -6.68 -13.23
CA GLU A 191 -24.69 -6.52 -13.00
C GLU A 191 -23.93 -7.84 -13.12
N ARG A 192 -24.50 -8.94 -12.58
CA ARG A 192 -23.93 -10.29 -12.73
C ARG A 192 -23.74 -10.66 -14.19
N GLU A 193 -24.78 -10.41 -15.01
CA GLU A 193 -24.74 -10.69 -16.44
C GLU A 193 -23.70 -9.82 -17.16
N SER A 194 -23.59 -8.56 -16.79
CA SER A 194 -22.58 -7.65 -17.35
C SER A 194 -21.17 -8.11 -17.05
N LEU A 195 -20.89 -8.60 -15.83
CA LEU A 195 -19.56 -9.08 -15.44
C LEU A 195 -19.17 -10.41 -16.09
N THR A 196 -20.16 -11.25 -16.42
CA THR A 196 -19.88 -12.58 -17.01
C THR A 196 -19.75 -12.56 -18.52
N LYS A 197 -20.46 -11.65 -19.21
CA LYS A 197 -20.53 -11.63 -20.69
C LYS A 197 -19.50 -10.74 -21.36
N ARG A 198 -18.88 -9.82 -20.63
CA ARG A 198 -17.95 -8.84 -21.20
C ARG A 198 -16.51 -9.16 -20.79
N SER A 199 -15.59 -8.91 -21.70
CA SER A 199 -14.18 -8.81 -21.33
C SER A 199 -13.98 -7.55 -20.47
N ILE A 200 -13.30 -7.71 -19.35
CA ILE A 200 -13.07 -6.63 -18.39
C ILE A 200 -11.57 -6.45 -18.21
N ASP A 201 -11.10 -5.22 -18.37
CA ASP A 201 -9.72 -4.83 -18.11
C ASP A 201 -9.69 -3.98 -16.83
N PHE A 202 -9.00 -4.48 -15.82
CA PHE A 202 -8.77 -3.77 -14.57
C PHE A 202 -7.37 -3.18 -14.56
N ILE A 203 -7.26 -1.90 -14.25
CA ILE A 203 -5.96 -1.34 -13.85
C ILE A 203 -5.71 -1.78 -12.42
N ILE A 204 -4.62 -2.49 -12.21
CA ILE A 204 -4.21 -3.00 -10.90
C ILE A 204 -2.94 -2.31 -10.43
N THR A 205 -2.76 -2.27 -9.12
CA THR A 205 -1.49 -1.90 -8.50
C THR A 205 -0.76 -3.14 -8.05
N GLN A 206 0.55 -3.14 -8.20
CA GLN A 206 1.46 -4.21 -7.79
C GLN A 206 2.62 -3.61 -7.01
N THR A 207 3.21 -4.40 -6.12
CA THR A 207 4.38 -3.99 -5.34
C THR A 207 5.60 -4.80 -5.75
N GLN A 208 6.71 -4.11 -6.07
CA GLN A 208 8.01 -4.71 -6.33
C GLN A 208 8.98 -4.31 -5.22
N LYS A 209 9.91 -5.17 -4.88
CA LYS A 209 10.93 -4.95 -3.84
C LYS A 209 12.33 -5.22 -4.38
N ILE A 210 13.26 -4.34 -4.02
CA ILE A 210 14.70 -4.53 -4.20
C ILE A 210 15.36 -4.39 -2.84
N GLU A 211 16.30 -5.25 -2.55
CA GLU A 211 17.15 -5.16 -1.37
C GLU A 211 18.58 -4.85 -1.80
N ASN A 212 19.19 -3.90 -1.12
CA ASN A 212 20.60 -3.54 -1.28
C ASN A 212 21.26 -3.40 0.07
N GLU A 213 22.55 -3.65 0.12
CA GLU A 213 23.36 -3.39 1.33
C GLU A 213 24.00 -2.01 1.23
N LEU A 214 23.89 -1.23 2.29
CA LEU A 214 24.61 0.03 2.41
C LEU A 214 26.06 -0.26 2.81
N THR A 215 26.97 0.01 1.90
CA THR A 215 28.41 -0.30 2.08
C THR A 215 29.18 0.84 2.74
N THR A 216 28.69 2.07 2.62
CA THR A 216 29.39 3.25 3.11
C THR A 216 28.52 3.98 4.13
N VAL A 217 28.75 3.66 5.39
CA VAL A 217 28.17 4.40 6.52
C VAL A 217 29.26 5.30 7.09
N ILE A 218 28.99 6.59 7.16
CA ILE A 218 29.98 7.56 7.61
C ILE A 218 29.85 7.76 9.10
N ASP A 219 30.99 7.71 9.76
CA ASP A 219 31.16 8.33 11.04
C ASP A 219 31.17 9.85 10.86
N ASN A 220 30.42 10.57 11.65
CA ASN A 220 30.01 12.00 11.50
C ASN A 220 31.13 13.04 11.33
N THR A 221 32.35 12.65 11.08
CA THR A 221 33.49 13.57 11.14
C THR A 221 34.07 13.98 9.78
N GLN A 222 33.73 13.30 8.69
CA GLN A 222 34.25 13.70 7.36
C GLN A 222 33.22 13.41 6.25
N GLY A 223 32.64 14.47 5.70
CA GLY A 223 31.69 14.39 4.60
C GLY A 223 32.24 13.64 3.40
N GLY A 224 31.50 12.66 2.89
CA GLY A 224 31.82 12.20 1.57
C GLY A 224 31.48 10.79 1.16
N GLY A 225 30.88 9.94 1.97
CA GLY A 225 30.40 8.66 1.46
C GLY A 225 29.04 8.77 0.74
N TYR A 226 28.91 8.13 -0.40
CA TYR A 226 27.61 7.98 -1.05
C TYR A 226 27.35 6.52 -1.33
N ASN A 227 26.08 6.12 -1.18
CA ASN A 227 25.60 4.81 -1.55
C ASN A 227 24.75 4.95 -2.81
N VAL A 228 25.03 4.14 -3.82
CA VAL A 228 24.27 4.08 -5.07
C VAL A 228 23.45 2.81 -5.06
N ILE A 229 22.14 3.00 -5.05
CA ILE A 229 21.17 1.91 -5.13
C ILE A 229 20.64 1.85 -6.55
N ASP A 230 20.87 0.75 -7.23
CA ASP A 230 20.35 0.53 -8.56
C ASP A 230 18.88 0.11 -8.48
N ILE A 231 18.02 0.95 -9.05
CA ILE A 231 16.56 0.72 -9.12
C ILE A 231 16.08 0.45 -10.53
N SER A 232 16.99 0.19 -11.49
CA SER A 232 16.66 -0.07 -12.89
C SER A 232 15.97 -1.43 -13.12
N SER A 233 16.03 -2.34 -12.14
CA SER A 233 15.36 -3.63 -12.21
C SER A 233 13.83 -3.55 -11.99
N PHE A 234 13.31 -2.41 -11.56
CA PHE A 234 11.87 -2.19 -11.53
C PHE A 234 11.29 -2.12 -12.93
N ASN A 235 10.08 -2.65 -13.07
CA ASN A 235 9.34 -2.67 -14.31
C ASN A 235 8.01 -1.91 -14.19
N HIS A 236 7.37 -1.68 -15.33
CA HIS A 236 6.05 -1.06 -15.46
C HIS A 236 5.99 0.42 -15.07
N PRO A 237 4.84 1.09 -15.27
CA PRO A 237 4.63 2.46 -14.82
C PRO A 237 4.58 2.56 -13.29
N VAL A 238 5.66 3.04 -12.68
CA VAL A 238 5.77 3.20 -11.23
C VAL A 238 5.07 4.48 -10.78
N LYS A 239 4.14 4.33 -9.83
CA LYS A 239 3.39 5.40 -9.17
C LYS A 239 4.22 6.07 -8.08
N SER A 240 4.84 5.24 -7.23
CA SER A 240 5.54 5.68 -6.03
C SER A 240 6.70 4.77 -5.71
N LEU A 241 7.77 5.37 -5.21
CA LEU A 241 8.90 4.69 -4.60
C LEU A 241 8.87 4.93 -3.09
N PHE A 242 9.18 3.89 -2.33
CA PHE A 242 9.38 3.96 -0.89
C PHE A 242 10.70 3.28 -0.55
N TRP A 243 11.43 3.80 0.43
CA TRP A 243 12.65 3.13 0.88
C TRP A 243 12.87 3.37 2.37
N GLY A 244 13.60 2.45 2.98
CA GLY A 244 13.92 2.47 4.38
C GLY A 244 14.57 1.17 4.84
N PHE A 245 14.85 1.05 6.12
CA PHE A 245 15.22 -0.22 6.69
C PHE A 245 13.97 -1.04 7.02
N GLY A 246 14.02 -2.34 6.72
CA GLY A 246 13.06 -3.29 7.28
C GLY A 246 13.17 -3.30 8.80
N ALA A 247 12.03 -3.36 9.48
CA ALA A 247 12.01 -3.50 10.92
C ALA A 247 12.58 -4.87 11.32
N SER A 248 13.76 -4.87 11.89
CA SER A 248 14.37 -6.10 12.39
C SER A 248 14.05 -6.41 13.84
N SER A 249 13.42 -5.47 14.56
CA SER A 249 13.06 -5.65 15.97
C SER A 249 11.99 -4.66 16.40
N ASP A 250 11.33 -4.93 17.51
CA ASP A 250 10.39 -4.01 18.20
C ASP A 250 11.09 -2.74 18.75
N ASP A 251 12.37 -2.59 18.51
CA ASP A 251 13.18 -1.48 19.04
C ASP A 251 13.23 -0.31 18.05
N PHE A 252 12.12 0.42 17.96
CA PHE A 252 11.99 1.62 17.16
C PHE A 252 13.05 2.70 17.46
N ALA A 253 13.61 2.69 18.65
CA ALA A 253 14.60 3.68 19.06
C ALA A 253 15.98 3.46 18.41
N ASN A 254 16.29 2.22 18.05
CA ASN A 254 17.59 1.83 17.52
C ASN A 254 17.63 1.66 16.00
N ASP A 255 16.49 1.52 15.33
CA ASP A 255 16.40 1.33 13.88
C ASP A 255 16.29 2.67 13.12
N ARG A 256 17.12 3.63 13.45
CA ARG A 256 17.14 4.94 12.79
C ARG A 256 17.96 4.88 11.52
N PHE A 257 17.40 5.41 10.46
CA PHE A 257 18.07 5.61 9.19
C PHE A 257 17.82 7.03 8.69
N THR A 258 18.88 7.77 8.47
CA THR A 258 18.80 9.06 7.82
C THR A 258 20.01 9.30 6.93
N PHE A 259 19.95 10.34 6.12
CA PHE A 259 21.00 10.76 5.21
C PHE A 259 21.04 12.29 5.16
N LEU A 260 22.11 12.89 4.68
CA LEU A 260 22.18 14.33 4.51
C LEU A 260 21.34 14.80 3.33
N ASN A 261 21.50 14.15 2.18
CA ASN A 261 20.71 14.42 1.00
C ASN A 261 20.65 13.19 0.08
N ALA A 262 19.66 13.19 -0.82
CA ALA A 262 19.52 12.14 -1.81
C ALA A 262 19.20 12.71 -3.20
N ASP A 263 19.64 11.96 -4.22
CA ASP A 263 19.34 12.22 -5.63
C ASP A 263 18.59 11.04 -6.22
N ILE A 264 17.68 11.31 -7.14
CA ILE A 264 17.11 10.31 -8.03
C ILE A 264 17.59 10.63 -9.45
N GLN A 265 18.30 9.68 -10.05
CA GLN A 265 18.85 9.81 -11.39
C GLN A 265 18.15 8.84 -12.35
N ILE A 266 17.79 9.35 -13.53
CA ILE A 266 17.15 8.57 -14.58
C ILE A 266 17.94 8.77 -15.87
N ASN A 267 18.43 7.68 -16.46
CA ASN A 267 19.25 7.70 -17.69
C ASN A 267 20.41 8.70 -17.62
N GLY A 268 21.06 8.77 -16.48
CA GLY A 268 22.22 9.65 -16.26
C GLY A 268 21.87 11.11 -16.01
N THR A 269 20.59 11.48 -16.03
CA THR A 269 20.13 12.83 -15.70
C THR A 269 19.49 12.85 -14.33
N PRO A 270 19.88 13.77 -13.45
CA PRO A 270 19.24 13.88 -12.16
C PRO A 270 17.80 14.42 -12.33
N LEU A 271 16.84 13.64 -11.85
CA LEU A 271 15.44 14.08 -11.70
C LEU A 271 15.32 14.98 -10.47
N LEU A 272 16.04 14.62 -9.43
CA LEU A 272 16.14 15.36 -8.16
C LEU A 272 17.60 15.39 -7.74
N GLU A 273 18.04 16.53 -7.25
CA GLU A 273 19.39 16.73 -6.71
C GLU A 273 19.35 17.32 -5.31
N ASN A 274 20.20 16.78 -4.44
CA ASN A 274 20.47 17.31 -3.10
C ASN A 274 19.21 17.52 -2.23
N MET A 275 18.19 16.67 -2.39
CA MET A 275 16.99 16.77 -1.59
C MET A 275 17.19 16.20 -0.19
N THR A 276 16.65 16.91 0.80
CA THR A 276 16.78 16.54 2.22
C THR A 276 15.84 15.37 2.59
N PRO A 277 16.12 14.65 3.68
CA PRO A 277 15.20 13.63 4.19
C PRO A 277 13.79 14.17 4.46
N LEU A 278 13.68 15.40 4.96
CA LEU A 278 12.40 16.07 5.21
C LEU A 278 11.57 16.20 3.93
N TYR A 279 12.21 16.44 2.78
CA TYR A 279 11.51 16.50 1.50
C TYR A 279 10.81 15.16 1.19
N PHE A 280 11.51 14.05 1.33
CA PHE A 280 10.98 12.74 1.00
C PHE A 280 9.97 12.22 2.03
N HIS A 281 10.11 12.61 3.27
CA HIS A 281 9.21 12.18 4.33
C HIS A 281 7.94 13.05 4.43
N THR A 282 8.11 14.35 4.53
CA THR A 282 6.99 15.27 4.85
C THR A 282 6.46 15.98 3.63
N VAL A 283 7.35 16.63 2.83
CA VAL A 283 6.92 17.49 1.73
C VAL A 283 6.23 16.70 0.62
N GLN A 284 6.75 15.53 0.27
CA GLN A 284 6.12 14.65 -0.72
C GLN A 284 4.71 14.24 -0.30
N ASN A 285 4.56 13.81 0.95
CA ASN A 285 3.26 13.38 1.45
C ASN A 285 2.28 14.54 1.57
N TYR A 286 2.74 15.72 1.99
CA TYR A 286 1.88 16.91 2.09
C TYR A 286 1.25 17.32 0.76
N TYR A 287 2.03 17.31 -0.33
CA TYR A 287 1.54 17.75 -1.63
C TYR A 287 0.95 16.64 -2.50
N LYS A 288 1.32 15.38 -2.26
CA LYS A 288 1.02 14.26 -3.14
C LYS A 288 0.11 13.20 -2.54
N SER A 289 -0.25 13.33 -1.27
CA SER A 289 -1.09 12.37 -0.58
C SER A 289 -2.19 13.07 0.21
N THR A 290 -3.34 12.43 0.32
CA THR A 290 -4.44 12.84 1.22
C THR A 290 -4.44 12.02 2.50
N TYR A 291 -3.49 11.08 2.64
CA TYR A 291 -3.38 10.25 3.81
C TYR A 291 -2.83 11.02 5.01
N GLY A 292 -3.37 10.73 6.18
CA GLY A 292 -2.78 11.19 7.43
C GLY A 292 -1.63 10.26 7.82
N HIS A 293 -0.49 10.80 8.15
CA HIS A 293 0.60 10.04 8.74
C HIS A 293 0.84 10.45 10.18
N THR A 294 1.35 9.52 10.95
CA THR A 294 1.75 9.75 12.35
C THR A 294 3.24 10.08 12.38
N GLU A 295 3.58 11.35 12.58
CA GLU A 295 4.98 11.77 12.70
C GLU A 295 5.62 11.43 14.04
N PHE A 296 4.81 11.17 15.05
CA PHE A 296 5.29 11.17 16.43
C PHE A 296 4.79 9.95 17.19
N ILE A 297 5.74 9.19 17.71
CA ILE A 297 5.47 8.18 18.72
C ILE A 297 5.81 8.82 20.07
N PRO A 298 4.82 9.23 20.89
CA PRO A 298 5.05 10.04 22.09
C PRO A 298 6.01 9.39 23.11
N GLU A 299 6.05 8.07 23.14
CA GLU A 299 6.80 7.31 24.12
C GLU A 299 8.30 7.23 23.81
N THR A 300 8.72 7.50 22.57
CA THR A 300 10.11 7.27 22.15
C THR A 300 10.82 8.52 21.63
N GLU A 301 10.13 9.64 21.46
CA GLU A 301 10.66 10.89 20.85
C GLU A 301 11.31 10.68 19.46
N VAL A 302 11.04 9.56 18.79
CA VAL A 302 11.62 9.21 17.50
C VAL A 302 10.70 9.68 16.40
N LEU A 303 11.20 10.57 15.56
CA LEU A 303 10.50 11.04 14.38
C LEU A 303 10.54 9.96 13.29
N LEU A 304 9.39 9.64 12.69
CA LEU A 304 9.30 8.65 11.60
C LEU A 304 10.14 9.02 10.38
N TYR A 305 10.41 10.31 10.15
CA TYR A 305 11.27 10.77 9.05
C TYR A 305 12.73 10.28 9.12
N THR A 306 13.11 9.66 10.21
CA THR A 306 14.42 9.01 10.34
C THR A 306 14.41 7.56 9.91
N ARG A 307 13.33 7.06 9.36
CA ARG A 307 13.16 5.63 9.09
C ARG A 307 12.71 5.30 7.67
N TYR A 308 11.71 6.00 7.16
CA TYR A 308 11.09 5.73 5.86
C TYR A 308 10.93 6.99 5.03
N PHE A 309 11.08 6.84 3.73
CA PHE A 309 11.05 7.92 2.77
C PHE A 309 10.23 7.52 1.56
N ALA A 310 9.60 8.50 0.92
CA ALA A 310 8.76 8.29 -0.24
C ALA A 310 9.05 9.31 -1.35
N TYR A 311 8.90 8.87 -2.59
CA TYR A 311 8.84 9.75 -3.75
C TYR A 311 7.70 9.33 -4.66
N HIS A 312 6.81 10.27 -4.98
CA HIS A 312 5.62 10.03 -5.79
C HIS A 312 5.78 10.66 -7.17
N PHE A 313 5.75 9.84 -8.23
CA PHE A 313 5.72 10.30 -9.62
C PHE A 313 4.33 10.81 -10.02
N CYS A 314 3.29 10.40 -9.30
CA CYS A 314 1.92 10.80 -9.52
C CYS A 314 1.58 12.15 -8.88
N MET A 315 0.43 12.71 -9.24
CA MET A 315 -0.10 13.93 -8.62
C MET A 315 -0.80 13.65 -7.29
N ASN A 316 -1.49 12.51 -7.19
CA ASN A 316 -2.14 12.07 -5.96
C ASN A 316 -1.87 10.56 -5.75
N ALA A 317 -1.07 10.26 -4.73
CA ALA A 317 -0.71 8.88 -4.39
C ALA A 317 -1.84 8.13 -3.68
N SER A 318 -2.81 8.85 -3.10
CA SER A 318 -3.93 8.27 -2.37
C SER A 318 -5.04 7.74 -3.28
N GLU A 319 -5.13 8.23 -4.51
CA GLU A 319 -6.19 7.80 -5.42
C GLU A 319 -5.85 6.47 -6.09
N TYR A 320 -6.88 5.62 -6.21
CA TYR A 320 -6.80 4.38 -6.97
C TYR A 320 -6.60 4.68 -8.46
N ASN A 321 -7.30 5.69 -8.99
CA ASN A 321 -7.17 6.08 -10.38
C ASN A 321 -5.78 6.64 -10.69
N PRO A 322 -5.18 6.27 -11.82
CA PRO A 322 -3.88 6.79 -12.23
C PRO A 322 -3.89 8.31 -12.36
N SER A 323 -2.95 8.96 -11.69
CA SER A 323 -2.76 10.42 -11.74
C SER A 323 -1.33 10.81 -12.17
N GLY A 324 -0.60 9.88 -12.74
CA GLY A 324 0.77 10.01 -13.22
C GLY A 324 1.63 8.83 -12.80
N SER A 325 2.70 8.58 -13.54
CA SER A 325 3.67 7.52 -13.28
C SER A 325 4.94 7.74 -14.08
N CYS A 326 6.01 7.06 -13.69
CA CYS A 326 7.23 6.94 -14.48
C CYS A 326 7.36 5.49 -14.98
N ASN A 327 7.47 5.28 -16.28
CA ASN A 327 7.56 3.94 -16.83
C ASN A 327 8.99 3.40 -16.76
N PHE A 328 9.26 2.58 -15.76
CA PHE A 328 10.57 1.98 -15.52
C PHE A 328 10.96 0.95 -16.59
N SER A 329 10.00 0.31 -17.26
CA SER A 329 10.32 -0.60 -18.39
C SER A 329 10.97 0.10 -19.58
N ARG A 330 11.02 1.44 -19.60
CA ARG A 330 11.68 2.25 -20.64
C ARG A 330 12.98 2.88 -20.18
N LEU A 331 13.40 2.61 -18.95
CA LEU A 331 14.60 3.19 -18.36
C LEU A 331 15.72 2.17 -18.42
N ASP A 332 16.83 2.55 -19.02
CA ASP A 332 18.04 1.70 -19.06
C ASP A 332 18.84 1.80 -17.76
N ASN A 333 18.74 2.95 -17.08
CA ASN A 333 19.49 3.23 -15.87
C ASN A 333 18.68 4.15 -14.94
N ALA A 334 18.37 3.64 -13.76
CA ALA A 334 17.72 4.43 -12.71
C ALA A 334 18.43 4.16 -11.38
N LYS A 335 18.78 5.23 -10.67
CA LYS A 335 19.57 5.15 -9.43
C LYS A 335 18.99 6.05 -8.36
N LEU A 336 18.97 5.53 -7.14
CA LEU A 336 18.78 6.29 -5.91
C LEU A 336 20.16 6.46 -5.27
N VAL A 337 20.63 7.69 -5.14
CA VAL A 337 21.92 8.02 -4.55
C VAL A 337 21.70 8.65 -3.20
N LEU A 338 22.18 8.02 -2.14
CA LEU A 338 22.09 8.50 -0.77
C LEU A 338 23.45 9.02 -0.32
N ARG A 339 23.52 10.26 0.13
CA ARG A 339 24.76 10.93 0.57
C ARG A 339 24.73 11.16 2.07
N GLY A 340 25.87 10.90 2.73
CA GLY A 340 26.01 11.11 4.16
C GLY A 340 24.99 10.29 4.95
N VAL A 341 24.95 8.98 4.68
CA VAL A 341 24.09 8.07 5.42
C VAL A 341 24.59 8.00 6.86
N GLU A 342 23.77 8.48 7.78
CA GLU A 342 24.07 8.41 9.20
C GLU A 342 23.53 7.10 9.77
N LYS A 343 24.41 6.43 10.47
CA LYS A 343 24.09 5.27 11.27
C LYS A 343 23.78 5.75 12.69
N GLY A 344 22.52 5.70 13.11
CA GLY A 344 22.17 5.78 14.51
C GLY A 344 22.80 4.62 15.30
N ASN A 345 22.28 4.22 16.43
CA ASN A 345 22.77 3.07 17.22
C ASN A 345 22.57 1.70 16.52
N LEU A 346 22.77 1.66 15.20
CA LEU A 346 22.54 0.48 14.38
C LEU A 346 23.59 -0.60 14.66
N ARG A 347 23.15 -1.83 14.48
CA ARG A 347 23.98 -3.04 14.61
C ARG A 347 25.27 -2.96 13.80
N PRO A 348 26.38 -3.48 14.25
CA PRO A 348 27.60 -3.55 13.46
C PRO A 348 27.38 -4.46 12.25
N GLY A 349 27.79 -4.02 11.07
CA GLY A 349 27.70 -4.76 9.82
C GLY A 349 26.97 -3.99 8.70
N ASN A 350 26.93 -4.57 7.50
CA ASN A 350 26.17 -4.06 6.38
C ASN A 350 24.68 -4.13 6.72
N GLN A 351 23.97 -3.03 6.52
CA GLN A 351 22.55 -2.96 6.80
C GLN A 351 21.79 -3.03 5.47
N PRO A 352 20.83 -3.97 5.32
CA PRO A 352 19.99 -4.02 4.13
C PRO A 352 19.06 -2.81 4.12
N ILE A 353 18.99 -2.14 2.99
CA ILE A 353 17.96 -1.17 2.67
C ILE A 353 16.98 -1.80 1.70
N SER A 354 15.71 -1.68 1.99
CA SER A 354 14.65 -2.11 1.09
C SER A 354 14.09 -0.91 0.33
N VAL A 355 14.00 -1.06 -1.00
CA VAL A 355 13.31 -0.11 -1.88
C VAL A 355 12.10 -0.80 -2.48
N TYR A 356 10.94 -0.18 -2.31
CA TYR A 356 9.67 -0.67 -2.82
C TYR A 356 9.16 0.25 -3.93
N ALA A 357 8.68 -0.34 -5.00
CA ALA A 357 8.00 0.38 -6.07
C ALA A 357 6.55 -0.10 -6.16
N VAL A 358 5.62 0.85 -6.11
CA VAL A 358 4.21 0.59 -6.41
C VAL A 358 3.97 0.98 -7.86
N ASN A 359 3.63 0.01 -8.70
CA ASN A 359 3.41 0.21 -10.13
C ASN A 359 1.99 -0.12 -10.54
N TYR A 360 1.61 0.36 -11.73
CA TYR A 360 0.36 -0.04 -12.40
C TYR A 360 0.62 -1.19 -13.36
N ASN A 361 -0.37 -2.06 -13.49
CA ASN A 361 -0.45 -3.09 -14.52
C ASN A 361 -1.91 -3.28 -14.93
N VAL A 362 -2.20 -4.15 -15.88
CA VAL A 362 -3.55 -4.46 -16.36
C VAL A 362 -3.84 -5.94 -16.18
N LEU A 363 -4.91 -6.23 -15.44
CA LEU A 363 -5.50 -7.57 -15.33
C LEU A 363 -6.67 -7.67 -16.28
N ARG A 364 -6.59 -8.57 -17.25
CA ARG A 364 -7.69 -8.87 -18.18
C ARG A 364 -8.44 -10.11 -17.74
N ILE A 365 -9.76 -10.00 -17.65
CA ILE A 365 -10.65 -11.12 -17.42
C ILE A 365 -11.51 -11.31 -18.67
N LYS A 366 -11.40 -12.49 -19.30
CA LYS A 366 -12.13 -12.82 -20.51
C LYS A 366 -12.44 -14.32 -20.55
N ASP A 367 -13.64 -14.68 -20.91
CA ASP A 367 -14.09 -16.06 -21.13
C ASP A 367 -13.80 -17.00 -19.94
N GLY A 368 -13.97 -16.51 -18.71
CA GLY A 368 -13.71 -17.27 -17.47
C GLY A 368 -12.24 -17.34 -17.05
N LEU A 369 -11.34 -16.73 -17.80
CA LEU A 369 -9.91 -16.71 -17.57
C LEU A 369 -9.43 -15.31 -17.18
N ALA A 370 -8.44 -15.23 -16.33
CA ALA A 370 -7.76 -13.96 -16.02
C ALA A 370 -6.26 -14.08 -16.31
N GLY A 371 -5.65 -12.98 -16.72
CA GLY A 371 -4.23 -12.90 -16.96
C GLY A 371 -3.71 -11.46 -16.90
N ILE A 372 -2.47 -11.30 -16.47
CA ILE A 372 -1.77 -10.02 -16.51
C ILE A 372 -1.35 -9.77 -17.96
N LEU A 373 -1.67 -8.58 -18.49
CA LEU A 373 -1.32 -8.24 -19.89
C LEU A 373 0.16 -8.00 -20.08
N PHE A 374 0.81 -7.40 -19.09
CA PHE A 374 2.23 -7.09 -19.16
C PHE A 374 2.95 -7.95 -18.13
N GLY A 375 3.65 -9.00 -18.60
CA GLY A 375 4.47 -9.85 -17.74
C GLY A 375 5.77 -9.16 -17.30
N ASN A 376 6.31 -9.59 -16.18
CA ASN A 376 7.63 -9.16 -15.70
C ASN A 376 8.74 -9.90 -16.44
#